data_9acffb8d03d9e18542ea3a1c24b5cee8
#
_entry.id   9acffb8d03d9e18542ea3a1c24b5cee8
#
_cell.length_a   1.000
_cell.length_b   1.000
_cell.length_c   1.000
_cell.angle_alpha   90.00
_cell.angle_beta   90.00
_cell.angle_gamma   90.00
#
_symmetry.space_group_name_H-M   'P 1'
#
loop_
_entity.id
_entity.type
_entity.pdbx_description
1 polymer ?
#
loop_
_entity_poly.entity_id
_entity_poly.type
_entity_poly.pdbx_seq_one_letter_code
_entity_poly.pdbx_strand_id
1 'polypeptide(L)'
;MEHIHSLVIPLHFDGNNYAYWKVRMKAFLKSIDERVWNSVEYGWEKPTTPISEWETSQKEVASFNSKAMNAIFNAVSMEEFKRISNVEIAHTWNIL
;
A
#
# COMPACT_ATOMS: atom_id res chain seq x y z
N MET A 1 8.85 4.20 -24.64
CA MET A 1 8.60 4.87 -23.38
C MET A 1 9.11 4.06 -22.20
N GLU A 2 10.37 3.78 -22.24
CA GLU A 2 10.99 2.95 -21.22
C GLU A 2 10.87 3.57 -19.83
N HIS A 3 10.86 4.88 -19.74
CA HIS A 3 10.77 5.51 -18.41
C HIS A 3 9.39 5.39 -17.79
N ILE A 4 8.41 4.85 -18.52
CA ILE A 4 7.12 4.53 -17.93
C ILE A 4 7.30 3.46 -16.85
N HIS A 5 8.19 2.51 -17.10
CA HIS A 5 8.45 1.47 -16.11
C HIS A 5 9.05 2.04 -14.84
N SER A 6 9.96 3.00 -14.97
CA SER A 6 10.55 3.61 -13.78
C SER A 6 9.56 4.47 -13.02
N LEU A 7 8.47 4.92 -13.68
CA LEU A 7 7.43 5.68 -13.01
C LEU A 7 6.47 4.78 -12.23
N VAL A 8 6.28 3.53 -12.67
CA VAL A 8 5.32 2.63 -12.04
C VAL A 8 5.96 1.65 -11.07
N ILE A 9 7.28 1.55 -11.07
CA ILE A 9 8.00 0.68 -10.16
C ILE A 9 8.65 1.55 -9.09
N PRO A 10 8.15 1.52 -7.85
CA PRO A 10 8.70 2.35 -6.80
C PRO A 10 10.10 1.87 -6.40
N LEU A 11 10.86 2.76 -5.78
CA LEU A 11 12.16 2.43 -5.26
C LEU A 11 12.03 1.29 -4.24
N HIS A 12 12.92 0.32 -4.33
CA HIS A 12 12.89 -0.85 -3.45
C HIS A 12 13.44 -0.50 -2.08
N PHE A 13 12.70 -0.81 -1.03
CA PHE A 13 13.14 -0.57 0.34
C PHE A 13 13.90 -1.78 0.88
N ASP A 14 15.12 -1.57 1.30
CA ASP A 14 15.98 -2.64 1.83
C ASP A 14 16.36 -2.44 3.30
N GLY A 15 15.72 -1.48 3.97
CA GLY A 15 15.98 -1.21 5.37
C GLY A 15 16.90 -0.03 5.62
N ASN A 16 17.53 0.51 4.58
CA ASN A 16 18.55 1.56 4.76
C ASN A 16 18.11 2.96 4.36
N ASN A 17 17.13 3.06 3.48
CA ASN A 17 16.73 4.33 2.89
C ASN A 17 15.28 4.66 3.19
N TYR A 18 14.85 4.38 4.41
CA TYR A 18 13.43 4.44 4.77
C TYR A 18 12.78 5.80 4.48
N ALA A 19 13.39 6.87 4.93
CA ALA A 19 12.80 8.21 4.76
C ALA A 19 12.61 8.55 3.28
N TYR A 20 13.63 8.29 2.48
CA TYR A 20 13.57 8.54 1.05
C TYR A 20 12.55 7.64 0.36
N TRP A 21 12.57 6.35 0.70
CA TRP A 21 11.63 5.38 0.17
C TRP A 21 10.19 5.76 0.48
N LYS A 22 9.95 6.20 1.71
CA LYS A 22 8.60 6.55 2.16
C LYS A 22 8.02 7.70 1.35
N VAL A 23 8.84 8.73 1.07
CA VAL A 23 8.40 9.85 0.25
C VAL A 23 8.07 9.40 -1.16
N ARG A 24 8.93 8.55 -1.74
CA ARG A 24 8.71 8.05 -3.09
C ARG A 24 7.47 7.15 -3.16
N MET A 25 7.29 6.30 -2.16
CA MET A 25 6.12 5.43 -2.11
C MET A 25 4.84 6.24 -1.98
N LYS A 26 4.84 7.27 -1.15
CA LYS A 26 3.69 8.15 -1.02
C LYS A 26 3.32 8.75 -2.38
N ALA A 27 4.30 9.26 -3.09
CA ALA A 27 4.07 9.85 -4.41
C ALA A 27 3.51 8.82 -5.38
N PHE A 28 4.04 7.60 -5.33
CA PHE A 28 3.58 6.52 -6.18
C PHE A 28 2.12 6.16 -5.90
N LEU A 29 1.77 5.99 -4.63
CA LEU A 29 0.42 5.63 -4.24
C LEU A 29 -0.59 6.71 -4.63
N LYS A 30 -0.22 7.97 -4.42
CA LYS A 30 -1.08 9.09 -4.83
C LYS A 30 -1.27 9.15 -6.33
N SER A 31 -0.27 8.70 -7.10
CA SER A 31 -0.38 8.69 -8.55
C SER A 31 -1.36 7.63 -9.06
N ILE A 32 -1.56 6.56 -8.27
CA ILE A 32 -2.58 5.56 -8.59
C ILE A 32 -3.96 6.16 -8.34
N ASP A 33 -4.17 6.69 -7.13
CA ASP A 33 -5.42 7.31 -6.73
C ASP A 33 -5.20 7.88 -5.33
N GLU A 34 -5.71 9.10 -5.06
CA GLU A 34 -5.59 9.68 -3.72
C GLU A 34 -6.16 8.77 -2.65
N ARG A 35 -7.21 8.03 -2.99
CA ARG A 35 -7.85 7.13 -2.03
C ARG A 35 -6.98 5.93 -1.67
N VAL A 36 -6.08 5.53 -2.57
CA VAL A 36 -5.10 4.49 -2.26
C VAL A 36 -4.14 5.01 -1.18
N TRP A 37 -3.64 6.23 -1.34
CA TRP A 37 -2.79 6.84 -0.32
C TRP A 37 -3.55 7.03 0.99
N ASN A 38 -4.82 7.43 0.93
CA ASN A 38 -5.61 7.63 2.14
C ASN A 38 -5.73 6.35 2.97
N SER A 39 -5.75 5.18 2.32
CA SER A 39 -5.75 3.91 3.03
C SER A 39 -4.51 3.73 3.89
N VAL A 40 -3.37 4.25 3.44
CA VAL A 40 -2.12 4.16 4.20
C VAL A 40 -2.09 5.19 5.32
N GLU A 41 -2.46 6.43 4.99
CA GLU A 41 -2.37 7.52 5.96
C GLU A 41 -3.35 7.39 7.11
N TYR A 42 -4.60 7.07 6.79
CA TYR A 42 -5.67 7.04 7.80
C TYR A 42 -6.04 5.63 8.25
N GLY A 43 -5.57 4.63 7.52
CA GLY A 43 -5.89 3.24 7.83
C GLY A 43 -7.20 2.80 7.21
N TRP A 44 -7.52 1.54 7.40
CA TRP A 44 -8.75 0.93 6.91
C TRP A 44 -9.27 -0.01 7.98
N GLU A 45 -10.54 0.12 8.27
CA GLU A 45 -11.22 -0.75 9.23
C GLU A 45 -12.03 -1.79 8.47
N LYS A 46 -11.61 -3.04 8.58
CA LYS A 46 -12.33 -4.12 7.90
C LYS A 46 -13.71 -4.28 8.53
N PRO A 47 -14.78 -4.28 7.71
CA PRO A 47 -16.12 -4.51 8.27
C PRO A 47 -16.21 -5.87 8.96
N THR A 48 -17.02 -5.95 9.99
CA THR A 48 -17.19 -7.21 10.73
C THR A 48 -18.21 -8.14 10.08
N THR A 49 -18.97 -7.64 9.11
CA THR A 49 -19.95 -8.45 8.39
C THR A 49 -19.28 -9.23 7.25
N PRO A 50 -19.93 -10.30 6.75
CA PRO A 50 -19.39 -11.02 5.60
C PRO A 50 -19.32 -10.13 4.36
N ILE A 51 -18.38 -10.42 3.47
CA ILE A 51 -18.20 -9.61 2.25
C ILE A 51 -19.49 -9.52 1.44
N SER A 52 -20.28 -10.58 1.44
CA SER A 52 -21.53 -10.59 0.70
C SER A 52 -22.53 -9.54 1.16
N GLU A 53 -22.35 -9.03 2.38
CA GLU A 53 -23.23 -8.01 2.95
C GLU A 53 -22.63 -6.61 2.87
N TRP A 54 -21.43 -6.47 2.33
CA TRP A 54 -20.80 -5.17 2.22
C TRP A 54 -21.51 -4.31 1.17
N GLU A 55 -21.64 -3.03 1.50
CA GLU A 55 -22.13 -2.06 0.53
C GLU A 55 -21.06 -1.78 -0.51
N THR A 56 -21.47 -1.23 -1.65
CA THR A 56 -20.54 -0.90 -2.71
C THR A 56 -19.42 0.01 -2.22
N SER A 57 -19.73 0.99 -1.39
CA SER A 57 -18.72 1.90 -0.86
C SER A 57 -17.71 1.16 0.02
N GLN A 58 -18.14 0.16 0.77
CA GLN A 58 -17.23 -0.61 1.61
C GLN A 58 -16.29 -1.46 0.77
N LYS A 59 -16.81 -2.06 -0.30
CA LYS A 59 -15.99 -2.84 -1.22
C LYS A 59 -14.97 -1.97 -1.92
N GLU A 60 -15.35 -0.76 -2.26
CA GLU A 60 -14.47 0.18 -2.95
C GLU A 60 -13.31 0.58 -2.05
N VAL A 61 -13.59 0.92 -0.80
CA VAL A 61 -12.55 1.31 0.15
C VAL A 61 -11.59 0.13 0.39
N ALA A 62 -12.14 -1.07 0.51
CA ALA A 62 -11.30 -2.27 0.67
C ALA A 62 -10.39 -2.46 -0.54
N SER A 63 -10.87 -2.16 -1.73
CA SER A 63 -10.08 -2.27 -2.95
C SER A 63 -8.90 -1.29 -2.93
N PHE A 64 -9.10 -0.07 -2.45
CA PHE A 64 -8.02 0.89 -2.35
C PHE A 64 -6.95 0.43 -1.36
N ASN A 65 -7.37 -0.14 -0.23
CA ASN A 65 -6.43 -0.69 0.73
C ASN A 65 -5.61 -1.84 0.09
N SER A 66 -6.27 -2.71 -0.66
CA SER A 66 -5.60 -3.83 -1.32
C SER A 66 -4.57 -3.36 -2.34
N LYS A 67 -4.89 -2.31 -3.09
CA LYS A 67 -3.95 -1.73 -4.05
C LYS A 67 -2.73 -1.16 -3.36
N ALA A 68 -2.93 -0.50 -2.23
CA ALA A 68 -1.83 0.05 -1.44
C ALA A 68 -0.94 -1.08 -0.92
N MET A 69 -1.56 -2.14 -0.38
CA MET A 69 -0.81 -3.28 0.13
C MET A 69 0.02 -3.95 -0.95
N ASN A 70 -0.57 -4.15 -2.11
CA ASN A 70 0.15 -4.77 -3.21
C ASN A 70 1.36 -3.94 -3.62
N ALA A 71 1.19 -2.62 -3.69
CA ALA A 71 2.30 -1.73 -4.05
C ALA A 71 3.41 -1.82 -3.01
N ILE A 72 3.06 -1.80 -1.73
CA ILE A 72 4.05 -1.87 -0.65
C ILE A 72 4.78 -3.20 -0.67
N PHE A 73 4.05 -4.31 -0.80
CA PHE A 73 4.65 -5.63 -0.84
C PHE A 73 5.66 -5.78 -1.98
N ASN A 74 5.36 -5.17 -3.12
CA ASN A 74 6.24 -5.26 -4.28
C ASN A 74 7.45 -4.33 -4.20
N ALA A 75 7.48 -3.44 -3.22
CA ALA A 75 8.51 -2.42 -3.12
C ALA A 75 9.42 -2.61 -1.90
N VAL A 76 9.39 -3.78 -1.28
CA VAL A 76 10.22 -4.05 -0.11
C VAL A 76 11.03 -5.32 -0.31
N SER A 77 12.15 -5.43 0.40
CA SER A 77 12.98 -6.62 0.35
C SER A 77 12.28 -7.78 1.04
N MET A 78 12.79 -8.99 0.83
CA MET A 78 12.26 -10.18 1.49
C MET A 78 12.30 -10.03 3.01
N GLU A 79 13.35 -9.44 3.53
CA GLU A 79 13.49 -9.21 4.97
C GLU A 79 12.37 -8.32 5.50
N GLU A 80 12.13 -7.20 4.83
CA GLU A 80 11.09 -6.27 5.24
C GLU A 80 9.70 -6.85 4.99
N PHE A 81 9.53 -7.62 3.92
CA PHE A 81 8.28 -8.27 3.62
C PHE A 81 7.84 -9.18 4.76
N LYS A 82 8.78 -9.92 5.35
CA LYS A 82 8.46 -10.84 6.45
C LYS A 82 7.85 -10.12 7.64
N ARG A 83 8.19 -8.85 7.82
CA ARG A 83 7.69 -8.07 8.95
C ARG A 83 6.23 -7.65 8.79
N ILE A 84 5.73 -7.62 7.56
CA ILE A 84 4.39 -7.12 7.27
C ILE A 84 3.52 -8.13 6.51
N SER A 85 4.02 -9.34 6.27
CA SER A 85 3.31 -10.30 5.41
C SER A 85 2.00 -10.81 6.00
N ASN A 86 1.82 -10.69 7.32
CA ASN A 86 0.61 -11.21 7.98
C ASN A 86 -0.51 -10.19 8.10
N VAL A 87 -0.30 -8.96 7.64
CA VAL A 87 -1.28 -7.89 7.86
C VAL A 87 -2.11 -7.66 6.60
N GLU A 88 -3.31 -7.14 6.81
CA GLU A 88 -4.23 -6.84 5.72
C GLU A 88 -4.43 -5.34 5.52
N ILE A 89 -3.83 -4.53 6.37
CA ILE A 89 -4.06 -3.08 6.40
C ILE A 89 -2.81 -2.34 5.94
N ALA A 90 -2.93 -1.57 4.86
CA ALA A 90 -1.80 -0.86 4.28
C ALA A 90 -1.15 0.14 5.25
N HIS A 91 -1.92 0.67 6.19
CA HIS A 91 -1.39 1.59 7.19
C HIS A 91 -0.24 0.98 8.00
N THR A 92 -0.16 -0.35 8.04
CA THR A 92 0.89 -1.05 8.78
C THR A 92 2.28 -0.86 8.18
N TRP A 93 2.40 -0.20 7.03
CA TRP A 93 3.71 0.11 6.48
C TRP A 93 4.59 0.86 7.50
N ASN A 94 3.98 1.49 8.48
CA ASN A 94 4.70 2.18 9.55
C ASN A 94 5.53 1.22 10.41
N ILE A 95 5.27 -0.08 10.32
CA ILE A 95 6.08 -1.08 11.01
C ILE A 95 7.48 -1.14 10.41
N LEU A 96 7.59 -0.82 9.13
CA LEU A 96 8.88 -0.82 8.46
C LEU A 96 9.79 0.25 9.02
#